data_72dd851cbe34901962917fff3116602e
#
_entry.id   72dd851cbe34901962917fff3116602e
#
_cell.length_a   1.000
_cell.length_b   1.000
_cell.length_c   1.000
_cell.angle_alpha   90.00
_cell.angle_beta   90.00
_cell.angle_gamma   90.00
#
_symmetry.space_group_name_H-M   'P 1'
#
loop_
_entity.id
_entity.type
_entity.pdbx_description
1 polymer ?
#
loop_
_entity_poly.entity_id
_entity_poly.type
_entity_poly.pdbx_seq_one_letter_code
_entity_poly.pdbx_strand_id
1 'polypeptide(L)'
;MLYAFTAVIQTPDVWFCTGMVLLLTFTFSYAFEPEACTDIDMDNTAGTATQAGTSQVNTQKKGELSGRKGLHIICIVSGVLFVLFTGGCTALRVLAYEAPNFDCGLFSQMFHYMKTTFTMNTTSERDHLLSHLCVHISPDFYLLLPFYALYSKAVTLQVMQAVVIALGIVPLLGICKNHGLTRMESALTVIAYCLYPVMSGGCFYDIHENLFLPLFILSFLYFLEKENLKGSIISLILLLGVKEDAAVYAVCILVYMLFVKKKTGWKRHSIMLAASLLYFIFTTVLLSVIGDGVMTYRFDNMVYGDSGSMSGMIRTVLADPAYLVTQVLTQEKLEFIMQTMGTLLFLPLVSKKWSRYILTVPYILFNLMSDYTYFHSIYFQYAFGSGTLLFYLAVVNLSELRRELRVRAVPMLAAACLLFFGATVYQRSSVIERYNSAYNQEVYANFNEALSLIPKDAGVTATTFLCPALSDRDILYELYYTDKTTEYIALDLRTGSTDFNVDDYLNNDRYETIYYKAFQIAVFRNLQYNDEK
;
A
#
# COMPACT_ATOMS: atom_id res chain seq x y z
N MET A 1 15.40 15.85 15.21
CA MET A 1 15.50 16.11 13.77
C MET A 1 16.90 15.84 13.22
N LEU A 2 17.96 16.50 13.70
CA LEU A 2 19.33 16.24 13.20
C LEU A 2 19.76 14.76 13.38
N TYR A 3 19.40 14.12 14.47
CA TYR A 3 19.81 12.73 14.76
C TYR A 3 19.13 11.70 13.85
N ALA A 4 17.83 11.86 13.53
CA ALA A 4 17.14 11.02 12.55
C ALA A 4 17.70 11.24 11.14
N PHE A 5 18.08 12.47 10.82
CA PHE A 5 18.72 12.83 9.56
C PHE A 5 20.10 12.18 9.42
N THR A 6 20.89 12.12 10.49
CA THR A 6 22.21 11.48 10.49
C THR A 6 22.14 9.95 10.39
N ALA A 7 21.15 9.31 10.97
CA ALA A 7 20.98 7.86 10.88
C ALA A 7 20.63 7.39 9.44
N VAL A 8 19.82 8.17 8.72
CA VAL A 8 19.48 7.93 7.30
C VAL A 8 20.69 8.16 6.38
N ILE A 9 21.65 9.01 6.77
CA ILE A 9 22.78 9.46 5.94
C ILE A 9 24.06 8.61 6.13
N GLN A 10 24.05 7.58 6.99
CA GLN A 10 25.28 6.82 7.31
C GLN A 10 25.69 5.75 6.28
N THR A 11 24.91 5.52 5.21
CA THR A 11 25.30 4.56 4.17
C THR A 11 25.93 5.25 2.95
N PRO A 12 27.01 4.69 2.36
CA PRO A 12 27.63 5.23 1.14
C PRO A 12 26.65 5.43 -0.02
N ASP A 13 25.66 4.54 -0.13
CA ASP A 13 24.62 4.58 -1.16
C ASP A 13 23.72 5.82 -1.05
N VAL A 14 23.48 6.30 0.18
CA VAL A 14 22.72 7.55 0.41
C VAL A 14 23.47 8.77 -0.11
N TRP A 15 24.79 8.83 0.04
CA TRP A 15 25.61 9.92 -0.51
C TRP A 15 25.64 9.90 -2.02
N PHE A 16 25.72 8.70 -2.63
CA PHE A 16 25.61 8.55 -4.07
C PHE A 16 24.21 8.99 -4.58
N CYS A 17 23.15 8.50 -3.94
CA CYS A 17 21.78 8.91 -4.26
C CYS A 17 21.58 10.42 -4.05
N THR A 18 22.12 10.99 -2.96
CA THR A 18 22.05 12.44 -2.67
C THR A 18 22.77 13.24 -3.76
N GLY A 19 23.95 12.81 -4.18
CA GLY A 19 24.70 13.41 -5.27
C GLY A 19 23.96 13.35 -6.61
N MET A 20 23.38 12.18 -6.94
CA MET A 20 22.55 12.01 -8.14
C MET A 20 21.31 12.88 -8.11
N VAL A 21 20.63 12.98 -6.97
CA VAL A 21 19.45 13.83 -6.81
C VAL A 21 19.79 15.30 -6.95
N LEU A 22 20.87 15.76 -6.32
CA LEU A 22 21.35 17.13 -6.48
C LEU A 22 21.73 17.42 -7.93
N LEU A 23 22.42 16.49 -8.58
CA LEU A 23 22.78 16.60 -10.00
C LEU A 23 21.54 16.66 -10.89
N LEU A 24 20.58 15.75 -10.70
CA LEU A 24 19.31 15.73 -11.42
C LEU A 24 18.49 17.00 -11.15
N THR A 25 18.39 17.44 -9.90
CA THR A 25 17.68 18.68 -9.53
C THR A 25 18.34 19.90 -10.18
N PHE A 26 19.68 19.97 -10.18
CA PHE A 26 20.43 21.04 -10.84
C PHE A 26 20.24 20.98 -12.36
N THR A 27 20.37 19.80 -12.97
CA THR A 27 20.20 19.60 -14.40
C THR A 27 18.76 19.92 -14.84
N PHE A 28 17.75 19.46 -14.08
CA PHE A 28 16.35 19.82 -14.34
C PHE A 28 16.07 21.30 -14.12
N SER A 29 16.62 21.92 -13.07
CA SER A 29 16.46 23.37 -12.85
C SER A 29 17.08 24.20 -13.97
N TYR A 30 18.21 23.74 -14.53
CA TYR A 30 18.90 24.40 -15.63
C TYR A 30 18.23 24.13 -16.99
N ALA A 31 17.80 22.89 -17.24
CA ALA A 31 17.13 22.52 -18.50
C ALA A 31 15.72 23.10 -18.65
N PHE A 32 15.10 23.49 -17.53
CA PHE A 32 13.75 24.06 -17.49
C PHE A 32 13.76 25.50 -16.92
N GLU A 33 14.88 26.25 -17.09
CA GLU A 33 14.76 27.69 -16.98
C GLU A 33 13.66 28.14 -17.94
N PRO A 34 12.59 28.79 -17.46
CA PRO A 34 11.57 29.27 -18.36
C PRO A 34 12.25 30.27 -19.30
N GLU A 35 12.27 29.99 -20.61
CA GLU A 35 12.49 31.05 -21.58
C GLU A 35 11.62 32.20 -21.14
N ALA A 36 12.25 33.34 -20.82
CA ALA A 36 11.52 34.55 -20.44
C ALA A 36 10.45 34.76 -21.50
N CYS A 37 9.19 34.50 -21.14
CA CYS A 37 8.08 35.00 -21.94
C CYS A 37 8.30 36.51 -21.96
N THR A 38 8.87 37.02 -23.02
CA THR A 38 8.77 38.41 -23.37
C THR A 38 7.29 38.71 -23.39
N ASP A 39 6.86 39.51 -22.43
CA ASP A 39 5.52 40.12 -22.43
C ASP A 39 5.38 40.82 -23.76
N ILE A 40 4.65 40.19 -24.68
CA ILE A 40 4.17 40.89 -25.87
C ILE A 40 3.06 41.79 -25.35
N ASP A 41 3.43 43.04 -25.18
CA ASP A 41 2.51 44.14 -24.99
C ASP A 41 1.37 44.01 -26.00
N MET A 42 0.17 43.66 -25.51
CA MET A 42 -1.06 43.77 -26.26
C MET A 42 -1.56 45.22 -26.12
N ASP A 43 -0.91 46.13 -26.81
CA ASP A 43 -1.52 47.40 -27.13
C ASP A 43 -1.10 47.81 -28.56
N ASN A 44 -2.17 48.09 -29.34
CA ASN A 44 -2.14 48.72 -30.65
C ASN A 44 -1.58 47.96 -31.86
N THR A 45 -2.45 47.25 -32.57
CA THR A 45 -2.70 47.57 -33.99
C THR A 45 -3.98 46.89 -34.49
N ALA A 46 -5.06 47.67 -34.58
CA ALA A 46 -6.16 47.35 -35.47
C ALA A 46 -5.70 47.60 -36.91
N GLY A 47 -5.71 46.56 -37.71
CA GLY A 47 -5.49 46.72 -39.15
C GLY A 47 -4.81 45.51 -39.82
N THR A 48 -5.59 44.82 -40.65
CA THR A 48 -5.17 43.73 -41.60
C THR A 48 -5.15 42.31 -41.03
N ALA A 49 -6.36 41.78 -40.81
CA ALA A 49 -6.58 40.34 -40.81
C ALA A 49 -6.89 39.88 -42.23
N THR A 50 -6.00 39.03 -42.81
CA THR A 50 -6.42 37.93 -43.71
C THR A 50 -5.22 37.05 -44.06
N GLN A 51 -5.38 35.76 -43.83
CA GLN A 51 -4.58 34.62 -44.31
C GLN A 51 -3.42 34.01 -43.45
N ALA A 52 -3.07 34.54 -42.28
CA ALA A 52 -2.10 33.87 -41.39
C ALA A 52 -2.72 32.99 -40.29
N GLY A 53 -4.03 33.00 -40.08
CA GLY A 53 -4.69 32.41 -38.95
C GLY A 53 -4.79 30.86 -38.91
N THR A 54 -4.82 30.24 -40.08
CA THR A 54 -5.04 28.77 -40.19
C THR A 54 -3.81 27.93 -39.92
N SER A 55 -2.61 28.42 -40.26
CA SER A 55 -1.37 27.67 -40.04
C SER A 55 -0.90 27.74 -38.57
N GLN A 56 -1.09 28.89 -37.90
CA GLN A 56 -0.76 29.03 -36.48
C GLN A 56 -1.70 28.22 -35.58
N VAL A 57 -3.00 28.20 -35.87
CA VAL A 57 -4.00 27.39 -35.12
C VAL A 57 -3.70 25.88 -35.30
N ASN A 58 -3.30 25.44 -36.47
CA ASN A 58 -2.93 24.03 -36.70
C ASN A 58 -1.60 23.65 -36.05
N THR A 59 -0.63 24.55 -35.98
CA THR A 59 0.65 24.30 -35.28
C THR A 59 0.46 24.26 -33.76
N GLN A 60 -0.36 25.16 -33.23
CA GLN A 60 -0.71 25.18 -31.80
C GLN A 60 -1.51 23.92 -31.39
N LYS A 61 -2.52 23.50 -32.16
CA LYS A 61 -3.24 22.25 -31.96
C LYS A 61 -2.32 21.02 -32.05
N LYS A 62 -1.37 21.00 -33.00
CA LYS A 62 -0.42 19.90 -33.15
C LYS A 62 0.57 19.84 -32.00
N GLY A 63 1.04 20.98 -31.48
CA GLY A 63 1.87 21.08 -30.26
C GLY A 63 1.13 20.67 -29.00
N GLU A 64 -0.16 21.04 -28.85
CA GLU A 64 -1.00 20.58 -27.74
C GLU A 64 -1.28 19.08 -27.77
N LEU A 65 -1.54 18.50 -28.95
CA LEU A 65 -1.75 17.06 -29.10
C LEU A 65 -0.47 16.26 -28.80
N SER A 66 0.68 16.76 -29.27
CA SER A 66 1.99 16.16 -29.01
C SER A 66 2.34 16.17 -27.53
N GLY A 67 2.12 17.29 -26.83
CA GLY A 67 2.38 17.38 -25.40
C GLY A 67 1.42 16.54 -24.52
N ARG A 68 0.17 16.31 -24.96
CA ARG A 68 -0.74 15.36 -24.27
C ARG A 68 -0.27 13.93 -24.43
N LYS A 69 0.17 13.51 -25.62
CA LYS A 69 0.73 12.18 -25.84
C LYS A 69 1.96 11.93 -24.98
N GLY A 70 2.87 12.91 -24.88
CA GLY A 70 4.06 12.82 -24.04
C GLY A 70 3.72 12.58 -22.57
N LEU A 71 2.77 13.33 -21.98
CA LEU A 71 2.33 13.12 -20.61
C LEU A 71 1.76 11.70 -20.39
N HIS A 72 0.88 11.23 -21.27
CA HIS A 72 0.31 9.88 -21.15
C HIS A 72 1.38 8.80 -21.23
N ILE A 73 2.37 8.96 -22.12
CA ILE A 73 3.49 8.00 -22.23
C ILE A 73 4.28 7.96 -20.91
N ILE A 74 4.65 9.12 -20.34
CA ILE A 74 5.37 9.17 -19.06
C ILE A 74 4.57 8.48 -17.96
N CYS A 75 3.27 8.73 -17.87
CA CYS A 75 2.41 8.11 -16.86
C CYS A 75 2.32 6.59 -17.01
N ILE A 76 2.16 6.10 -18.26
CA ILE A 76 2.13 4.66 -18.53
C ILE A 76 3.48 4.03 -18.19
N VAL A 77 4.58 4.63 -18.64
CA VAL A 77 5.93 4.12 -18.36
C VAL A 77 6.20 4.10 -16.86
N SER A 78 5.87 5.17 -16.14
CA SER A 78 6.04 5.22 -14.68
C SER A 78 5.22 4.13 -13.96
N GLY A 79 3.96 3.94 -14.36
CA GLY A 79 3.11 2.88 -13.79
C GLY A 79 3.64 1.48 -14.12
N VAL A 80 4.07 1.23 -15.36
CA VAL A 80 4.66 -0.05 -15.77
C VAL A 80 5.96 -0.32 -14.99
N LEU A 81 6.85 0.65 -14.85
CA LEU A 81 8.09 0.50 -14.10
C LEU A 81 7.79 0.23 -12.61
N PHE A 82 6.80 0.90 -12.04
CA PHE A 82 6.35 0.62 -10.67
C PHE A 82 5.86 -0.83 -10.52
N VAL A 83 5.02 -1.31 -11.44
CA VAL A 83 4.51 -2.70 -11.40
C VAL A 83 5.64 -3.71 -11.61
N LEU A 84 6.54 -3.46 -12.57
CA LEU A 84 7.68 -4.35 -12.84
C LEU A 84 8.62 -4.43 -11.64
N PHE A 85 8.91 -3.32 -10.98
CA PHE A 85 9.78 -3.31 -9.81
C PHE A 85 9.05 -3.89 -8.59
N THR A 86 7.95 -3.27 -8.16
CA THR A 86 7.26 -3.65 -6.92
C THR A 86 6.61 -5.04 -7.06
N GLY A 87 5.78 -5.23 -8.10
CA GLY A 87 5.12 -6.52 -8.37
C GLY A 87 6.11 -7.62 -8.72
N GLY A 88 7.18 -7.29 -9.48
CA GLY A 88 8.23 -8.25 -9.82
C GLY A 88 9.02 -8.73 -8.59
N CYS A 89 9.48 -7.81 -7.74
CA CYS A 89 10.22 -8.17 -6.52
C CYS A 89 9.34 -8.95 -5.52
N THR A 90 8.07 -8.56 -5.34
CA THR A 90 7.16 -9.28 -4.43
C THR A 90 6.77 -10.65 -5.00
N ALA A 91 6.60 -10.78 -6.32
CA ALA A 91 6.42 -12.07 -6.99
C ALA A 91 7.63 -12.99 -6.80
N LEU A 92 8.85 -12.45 -6.98
CA LEU A 92 10.09 -13.21 -6.75
C LEU A 92 10.22 -13.65 -5.28
N ARG A 93 9.77 -12.84 -4.32
CA ARG A 93 9.71 -13.24 -2.90
C ARG A 93 8.88 -14.50 -2.68
N VAL A 94 7.70 -14.58 -3.32
CA VAL A 94 6.85 -15.78 -3.26
C VAL A 94 7.55 -16.98 -3.89
N LEU A 95 8.14 -16.79 -5.09
CA LEU A 95 8.84 -17.86 -5.81
C LEU A 95 10.13 -18.31 -5.12
N ALA A 96 10.73 -17.44 -4.30
CA ALA A 96 11.90 -17.74 -3.48
C ALA A 96 11.53 -18.39 -2.14
N TYR A 97 10.25 -18.65 -1.88
CA TYR A 97 9.77 -19.11 -0.58
C TYR A 97 10.23 -18.19 0.57
N GLU A 98 10.11 -16.88 0.37
CA GLU A 98 10.44 -15.85 1.36
C GLU A 98 9.18 -15.08 1.83
N ALA A 99 7.99 -15.43 1.32
CA ALA A 99 6.71 -14.86 1.74
C ALA A 99 6.06 -15.79 2.78
N PRO A 100 5.68 -15.28 3.97
CA PRO A 100 5.12 -16.10 5.04
C PRO A 100 3.66 -16.47 4.80
N ASN A 101 3.12 -17.35 5.64
CA ASN A 101 1.70 -17.66 5.65
C ASN A 101 0.86 -16.43 6.02
N PHE A 102 1.28 -15.69 7.04
CA PHE A 102 0.55 -14.51 7.48
C PHE A 102 0.47 -13.49 6.34
N ASP A 103 -0.75 -13.15 5.95
CA ASP A 103 -1.18 -12.40 4.78
C ASP A 103 -0.97 -13.15 3.45
N CYS A 104 0.22 -13.56 3.03
CA CYS A 104 0.43 -14.16 1.71
C CYS A 104 -0.26 -15.51 1.53
N GLY A 105 0.00 -16.46 2.41
CA GLY A 105 -0.61 -17.80 2.37
C GLY A 105 -2.09 -17.76 2.69
N LEU A 106 -2.45 -17.04 3.75
CA LEU A 106 -3.81 -16.83 4.23
C LEU A 106 -4.72 -16.28 3.12
N PHE A 107 -4.38 -15.13 2.54
CA PHE A 107 -5.19 -14.56 1.47
C PHE A 107 -5.17 -15.40 0.20
N SER A 108 -4.06 -16.07 -0.11
CA SER A 108 -4.03 -16.97 -1.25
C SER A 108 -4.99 -18.16 -1.08
N GLN A 109 -5.09 -18.74 0.13
CA GLN A 109 -6.07 -19.78 0.43
C GLN A 109 -7.50 -19.22 0.44
N MET A 110 -7.71 -18.03 0.98
CA MET A 110 -9.01 -17.36 0.91
C MET A 110 -9.47 -17.21 -0.56
N PHE A 111 -8.56 -16.81 -1.46
CA PHE A 111 -8.88 -16.73 -2.90
C PHE A 111 -9.15 -18.09 -3.54
N HIS A 112 -8.55 -19.18 -3.05
CA HIS A 112 -8.95 -20.54 -3.45
C HIS A 112 -10.42 -20.79 -3.11
N TYR A 113 -10.86 -20.50 -1.88
CA TYR A 113 -12.27 -20.62 -1.49
C TYR A 113 -13.18 -19.65 -2.25
N MET A 114 -12.74 -18.41 -2.47
CA MET A 114 -13.52 -17.46 -3.28
C MET A 114 -13.75 -17.98 -4.70
N LYS A 115 -12.76 -18.64 -5.30
CA LYS A 115 -12.85 -19.24 -6.63
C LYS A 115 -13.74 -20.48 -6.66
N THR A 116 -13.68 -21.34 -5.65
CA THR A 116 -14.37 -22.64 -5.63
C THR A 116 -15.78 -22.57 -5.06
N THR A 117 -15.98 -21.77 -4.00
CA THR A 117 -17.24 -21.69 -3.25
C THR A 117 -17.85 -20.29 -3.20
N PHE A 118 -17.15 -19.29 -3.75
CA PHE A 118 -17.54 -17.89 -3.70
C PHE A 118 -17.65 -17.34 -2.26
N THR A 119 -16.90 -17.94 -1.31
CA THR A 119 -16.84 -17.51 0.09
C THR A 119 -15.42 -17.03 0.45
N MET A 120 -15.29 -16.12 1.40
CA MET A 120 -14.01 -15.63 1.90
C MET A 120 -13.52 -16.49 3.08
N ASN A 121 -13.54 -17.81 2.89
CA ASN A 121 -13.12 -18.74 3.93
C ASN A 121 -11.61 -19.03 3.86
N THR A 122 -11.04 -19.41 4.98
CA THR A 122 -9.66 -19.89 5.08
C THR A 122 -9.50 -20.75 6.35
N THR A 123 -8.59 -21.69 6.35
CA THR A 123 -8.17 -22.44 7.54
C THR A 123 -6.85 -21.90 8.09
N SER A 124 -6.16 -21.05 7.31
CA SER A 124 -4.83 -20.51 7.66
C SER A 124 -4.86 -19.28 8.56
N GLU A 125 -6.03 -18.63 8.74
CA GLU A 125 -6.14 -17.42 9.56
C GLU A 125 -6.31 -17.73 11.04
N ARG A 126 -6.97 -18.82 11.33
CA ARG A 126 -7.18 -19.37 12.67
C ARG A 126 -7.01 -20.88 12.60
N ASP A 127 -7.09 -21.54 13.72
CA ASP A 127 -6.97 -22.99 13.83
C ASP A 127 -8.24 -23.76 13.40
N HIS A 128 -9.07 -23.17 12.54
CA HIS A 128 -10.30 -23.76 12.01
C HIS A 128 -10.77 -23.00 10.76
N LEU A 129 -11.71 -23.61 10.04
CA LEU A 129 -12.36 -22.95 8.91
C LEU A 129 -13.13 -21.72 9.37
N LEU A 130 -12.70 -20.55 8.94
CA LEU A 130 -13.29 -19.27 9.30
C LEU A 130 -13.49 -18.41 8.04
N SER A 131 -14.56 -17.63 8.01
CA SER A 131 -14.69 -16.57 7.02
C SER A 131 -13.87 -15.36 7.44
N HIS A 132 -13.02 -14.84 6.57
CA HIS A 132 -12.26 -13.61 6.80
C HIS A 132 -13.17 -12.42 7.15
N LEU A 133 -14.43 -12.43 6.72
CA LEU A 133 -15.42 -11.41 7.11
C LEU A 133 -15.70 -11.39 8.63
N CYS A 134 -15.32 -12.42 9.37
CA CYS A 134 -15.36 -12.41 10.85
C CYS A 134 -14.18 -11.66 11.47
N VAL A 135 -13.14 -11.37 10.67
CA VAL A 135 -11.93 -10.64 11.12
C VAL A 135 -11.93 -9.21 10.58
N HIS A 136 -12.21 -9.06 9.27
CA HIS A 136 -12.29 -7.76 8.59
C HIS A 136 -13.41 -7.73 7.55
N ILE A 137 -14.14 -6.63 7.47
CA ILE A 137 -15.17 -6.44 6.45
C ILE A 137 -14.52 -5.87 5.18
N SER A 138 -14.04 -6.76 4.30
CA SER A 138 -13.22 -6.40 3.13
C SER A 138 -13.74 -6.98 1.80
N PRO A 139 -15.00 -6.69 1.40
CA PRO A 139 -15.60 -7.26 0.19
C PRO A 139 -14.87 -6.88 -1.11
N ASP A 140 -14.03 -5.85 -1.12
CA ASP A 140 -13.34 -5.41 -2.33
C ASP A 140 -12.32 -6.42 -2.86
N PHE A 141 -11.91 -7.41 -2.08
CA PHE A 141 -11.12 -8.53 -2.58
C PHE A 141 -11.78 -9.27 -3.76
N TYR A 142 -13.11 -9.27 -3.85
CA TYR A 142 -13.79 -9.83 -5.03
C TYR A 142 -13.42 -9.14 -6.35
N LEU A 143 -12.91 -7.89 -6.31
CA LEU A 143 -12.42 -7.21 -7.50
C LEU A 143 -11.16 -7.86 -8.09
N LEU A 144 -10.38 -8.59 -7.27
CA LEU A 144 -9.20 -9.31 -7.72
C LEU A 144 -9.50 -10.76 -8.15
N LEU A 145 -10.67 -11.30 -7.79
CA LEU A 145 -11.03 -12.70 -8.07
C LEU A 145 -10.94 -13.07 -9.56
N PRO A 146 -11.39 -12.25 -10.53
CA PRO A 146 -11.25 -12.57 -11.94
C PRO A 146 -9.81 -12.81 -12.38
N PHE A 147 -8.86 -12.03 -11.84
CA PHE A 147 -7.44 -12.15 -12.17
C PHE A 147 -6.82 -13.39 -11.50
N TYR A 148 -7.17 -13.65 -10.25
CA TYR A 148 -6.73 -14.87 -9.56
C TYR A 148 -7.29 -16.12 -10.24
N ALA A 149 -8.52 -16.09 -10.75
CA ALA A 149 -9.12 -17.21 -11.46
C ALA A 149 -8.39 -17.60 -12.75
N LEU A 150 -7.72 -16.62 -13.41
CA LEU A 150 -6.89 -16.85 -14.60
C LEU A 150 -5.58 -17.56 -14.25
N TYR A 151 -4.95 -17.22 -13.12
CA TYR A 151 -3.74 -17.85 -12.64
C TYR A 151 -3.77 -17.95 -11.11
N SER A 152 -4.25 -19.06 -10.59
CA SER A 152 -4.56 -19.30 -9.18
C SER A 152 -3.30 -19.57 -8.37
N LYS A 153 -2.47 -18.54 -8.18
CA LYS A 153 -1.22 -18.56 -7.42
C LYS A 153 -1.06 -17.28 -6.60
N ALA A 154 -0.40 -17.36 -5.46
CA ALA A 154 -0.07 -16.21 -4.62
C ALA A 154 0.65 -15.09 -5.39
N VAL A 155 1.49 -15.43 -6.38
CA VAL A 155 2.18 -14.48 -7.28
C VAL A 155 1.22 -13.52 -7.96
N THR A 156 0.03 -14.00 -8.39
CA THR A 156 -0.99 -13.15 -9.04
C THR A 156 -1.45 -12.04 -8.12
N LEU A 157 -1.68 -12.36 -6.86
CA LEU A 157 -2.13 -11.39 -5.86
C LEU A 157 -1.07 -10.31 -5.62
N GLN A 158 0.21 -10.69 -5.55
CA GLN A 158 1.32 -9.75 -5.38
C GLN A 158 1.47 -8.79 -6.56
N VAL A 159 1.35 -9.29 -7.79
CA VAL A 159 1.39 -8.44 -8.98
C VAL A 159 0.17 -7.52 -9.05
N MET A 160 -1.02 -8.04 -8.76
CA MET A 160 -2.27 -7.26 -8.77
C MET A 160 -2.27 -6.16 -7.72
N GLN A 161 -1.68 -6.37 -6.55
CA GLN A 161 -1.47 -5.33 -5.55
C GLN A 161 -0.72 -4.12 -6.15
N ALA A 162 0.40 -4.36 -6.82
CA ALA A 162 1.17 -3.29 -7.47
C ALA A 162 0.38 -2.61 -8.61
N VAL A 163 -0.41 -3.38 -9.38
CA VAL A 163 -1.27 -2.84 -10.45
C VAL A 163 -2.33 -1.90 -9.88
N VAL A 164 -3.04 -2.30 -8.82
CA VAL A 164 -4.10 -1.49 -8.21
C VAL A 164 -3.54 -0.18 -7.66
N ILE A 165 -2.39 -0.21 -6.99
CA ILE A 165 -1.75 1.01 -6.49
C ILE A 165 -1.32 1.91 -7.66
N ALA A 166 -0.73 1.35 -8.73
CA ALA A 166 -0.36 2.12 -9.92
C ALA A 166 -1.57 2.78 -10.62
N LEU A 167 -2.77 2.17 -10.56
CA LEU A 167 -3.99 2.76 -11.09
C LEU A 167 -4.39 4.07 -10.37
N GLY A 168 -3.89 4.33 -9.17
CA GLY A 168 -4.00 5.61 -8.47
C GLY A 168 -3.45 6.81 -9.28
N ILE A 169 -2.58 6.57 -10.27
CA ILE A 169 -2.10 7.59 -11.22
C ILE A 169 -3.27 8.25 -11.97
N VAL A 170 -4.32 7.50 -12.28
CA VAL A 170 -5.45 8.00 -13.08
C VAL A 170 -6.20 9.14 -12.35
N PRO A 171 -6.74 8.94 -11.14
CA PRO A 171 -7.37 10.03 -10.40
C PRO A 171 -6.37 11.12 -10.00
N LEU A 172 -5.09 10.78 -9.71
CA LEU A 172 -4.05 11.76 -9.40
C LEU A 172 -3.84 12.76 -10.54
N LEU A 173 -3.79 12.30 -11.80
CA LEU A 173 -3.72 13.19 -12.96
C LEU A 173 -4.94 14.12 -13.04
N GLY A 174 -6.12 13.61 -12.71
CA GLY A 174 -7.33 14.41 -12.61
C GLY A 174 -7.22 15.51 -11.56
N ILE A 175 -6.67 15.18 -10.38
CA ILE A 175 -6.42 16.13 -9.28
C ILE A 175 -5.37 17.18 -9.72
N CYS A 176 -4.25 16.77 -10.31
CA CYS A 176 -3.25 17.71 -10.83
C CYS A 176 -3.87 18.73 -11.79
N LYS A 177 -4.71 18.25 -12.71
CA LYS A 177 -5.44 19.12 -13.65
C LYS A 177 -6.43 20.06 -12.94
N ASN A 178 -7.18 19.56 -11.94
CA ASN A 178 -8.13 20.38 -11.17
C ASN A 178 -7.42 21.54 -10.45
N HIS A 179 -6.20 21.31 -10.01
CA HIS A 179 -5.36 22.27 -9.30
C HIS A 179 -4.45 23.10 -10.22
N GLY A 180 -4.61 23.00 -11.53
CA GLY A 180 -3.92 23.85 -12.51
C GLY A 180 -2.41 23.56 -12.64
N LEU A 181 -1.97 22.35 -12.34
CA LEU A 181 -0.59 21.94 -12.61
C LEU A 181 -0.37 21.82 -14.12
N THR A 182 0.77 22.29 -14.58
CA THR A 182 1.20 22.11 -15.97
C THR A 182 1.43 20.62 -16.29
N ARG A 183 1.58 20.29 -17.57
CA ARG A 183 1.85 18.90 -18.00
C ARG A 183 3.14 18.33 -17.39
N MET A 184 4.20 19.16 -17.36
CA MET A 184 5.47 18.76 -16.78
C MET A 184 5.36 18.57 -15.26
N GLU A 185 4.71 19.51 -14.56
CA GLU A 185 4.46 19.39 -13.13
C GLU A 185 3.64 18.12 -12.81
N SER A 186 2.61 17.83 -13.63
CA SER A 186 1.81 16.61 -13.49
C SER A 186 2.63 15.34 -13.74
N ALA A 187 3.51 15.34 -14.75
CA ALA A 187 4.40 14.21 -15.03
C ALA A 187 5.35 13.93 -13.85
N LEU A 188 6.00 14.97 -13.34
CA LEU A 188 6.89 14.86 -12.18
C LEU A 188 6.15 14.44 -10.92
N THR A 189 4.90 14.91 -10.73
CA THR A 189 4.04 14.48 -9.61
C THR A 189 3.70 12.99 -9.71
N VAL A 190 3.44 12.46 -10.92
CA VAL A 190 3.22 11.02 -11.13
C VAL A 190 4.49 10.22 -10.85
N ILE A 191 5.64 10.70 -11.31
CA ILE A 191 6.94 10.07 -10.99
C ILE A 191 7.16 10.06 -9.47
N ALA A 192 6.90 11.19 -8.80
CA ALA A 192 6.99 11.28 -7.34
C ALA A 192 6.05 10.29 -6.64
N TYR A 193 4.82 10.10 -7.12
CA TYR A 193 3.87 9.12 -6.61
C TYR A 193 4.41 7.69 -6.70
N CYS A 194 4.94 7.30 -7.86
CA CYS A 194 5.51 5.98 -8.08
C CYS A 194 6.80 5.74 -7.25
N LEU A 195 7.54 6.80 -6.95
CA LEU A 195 8.77 6.74 -6.14
C LEU A 195 8.52 7.07 -4.67
N TYR A 196 7.30 7.41 -4.27
CA TYR A 196 6.99 7.65 -2.86
C TYR A 196 7.08 6.33 -2.09
N PRO A 197 8.00 6.17 -1.11
CA PRO A 197 8.30 4.88 -0.48
C PRO A 197 7.08 4.18 0.11
N VAL A 198 6.08 4.94 0.57
CA VAL A 198 4.85 4.39 1.13
C VAL A 198 4.07 3.57 0.10
N MET A 199 4.06 3.98 -1.20
CA MET A 199 3.27 3.31 -2.23
C MET A 199 3.81 1.94 -2.62
N SER A 200 5.12 1.74 -2.55
CA SER A 200 5.77 0.46 -2.89
C SER A 200 6.17 -0.33 -1.65
N GLY A 201 6.61 0.36 -0.59
CA GLY A 201 7.14 -0.28 0.62
C GLY A 201 6.15 -1.23 1.27
N GLY A 202 4.89 -0.80 1.45
CA GLY A 202 3.83 -1.61 2.04
C GLY A 202 3.50 -2.90 1.28
N CYS A 203 3.84 -2.97 -0.02
CA CYS A 203 3.67 -4.19 -0.82
C CYS A 203 4.63 -5.30 -0.42
N PHE A 204 5.77 -4.97 0.21
CA PHE A 204 6.80 -5.94 0.57
C PHE A 204 6.49 -6.76 1.83
N TYR A 205 5.42 -6.42 2.54
CA TYR A 205 4.90 -7.31 3.56
C TYR A 205 3.96 -8.37 2.97
N ASP A 206 3.36 -8.15 1.88
CA ASP A 206 2.51 -9.01 1.08
C ASP A 206 1.13 -8.39 0.80
N ILE A 207 0.27 -9.15 0.11
CA ILE A 207 -1.08 -8.70 -0.22
C ILE A 207 -1.91 -8.42 1.03
N HIS A 208 -2.66 -7.31 1.01
CA HIS A 208 -3.57 -6.95 2.09
C HIS A 208 -4.68 -6.04 1.54
N GLU A 209 -5.87 -6.00 2.16
CA GLU A 209 -7.01 -5.20 1.69
C GLU A 209 -6.69 -3.71 1.54
N ASN A 210 -5.79 -3.16 2.35
CA ASN A 210 -5.38 -1.75 2.29
C ASN A 210 -4.75 -1.32 0.95
N LEU A 211 -4.39 -2.27 0.07
CA LEU A 211 -3.88 -1.99 -1.28
C LEU A 211 -4.84 -1.12 -2.13
N PHE A 212 -6.14 -1.17 -1.84
CA PHE A 212 -7.15 -0.40 -2.56
C PHE A 212 -7.22 1.07 -2.11
N LEU A 213 -6.75 1.40 -0.90
CA LEU A 213 -6.85 2.75 -0.33
C LEU A 213 -6.26 3.84 -1.23
N PRO A 214 -5.06 3.69 -1.84
CA PRO A 214 -4.50 4.74 -2.70
C PRO A 214 -5.41 5.08 -3.88
N LEU A 215 -5.91 4.05 -4.58
CA LEU A 215 -6.79 4.24 -5.72
C LEU A 215 -8.14 4.87 -5.32
N PHE A 216 -8.77 4.35 -4.27
CA PHE A 216 -10.14 4.77 -3.93
C PHE A 216 -10.17 6.10 -3.17
N ILE A 217 -9.19 6.42 -2.33
CA ILE A 217 -9.04 7.75 -1.71
C ILE A 217 -8.83 8.83 -2.78
N LEU A 218 -7.89 8.62 -3.71
CA LEU A 218 -7.65 9.58 -4.79
C LEU A 218 -8.86 9.72 -5.72
N SER A 219 -9.56 8.62 -6.02
CA SER A 219 -10.78 8.64 -6.83
C SER A 219 -11.90 9.41 -6.14
N PHE A 220 -12.09 9.18 -4.84
CA PHE A 220 -13.11 9.86 -4.05
C PHE A 220 -12.85 11.37 -3.98
N LEU A 221 -11.62 11.79 -3.67
CA LEU A 221 -11.20 13.19 -3.67
C LEU A 221 -11.41 13.83 -5.05
N TYR A 222 -10.97 13.16 -6.13
CA TYR A 222 -11.12 13.65 -7.50
C TYR A 222 -12.58 13.91 -7.87
N PHE A 223 -13.49 12.95 -7.59
CA PHE A 223 -14.89 13.10 -7.93
C PHE A 223 -15.62 14.12 -7.03
N LEU A 224 -15.22 14.25 -5.76
CA LEU A 224 -15.74 15.31 -4.88
C LEU A 224 -15.31 16.71 -5.37
N GLU A 225 -14.06 16.87 -5.79
CA GLU A 225 -13.58 18.13 -6.38
C GLU A 225 -14.34 18.50 -7.66
N LYS A 226 -14.62 17.49 -8.50
CA LYS A 226 -15.39 17.64 -9.74
C LYS A 226 -16.90 17.83 -9.52
N GLU A 227 -17.37 17.73 -8.29
CA GLU A 227 -18.81 17.74 -7.96
C GLU A 227 -19.61 16.66 -8.72
N ASN A 228 -18.95 15.58 -9.14
CA ASN A 228 -19.56 14.44 -9.81
C ASN A 228 -20.20 13.50 -8.78
N LEU A 229 -21.52 13.63 -8.62
CA LEU A 229 -22.27 12.84 -7.61
C LEU A 229 -22.14 11.33 -7.82
N LYS A 230 -22.28 10.85 -9.06
CA LYS A 230 -22.21 9.40 -9.36
C LYS A 230 -20.82 8.85 -9.05
N GLY A 231 -19.78 9.53 -9.53
CA GLY A 231 -18.40 9.15 -9.24
C GLY A 231 -18.08 9.18 -7.73
N SER A 232 -18.57 10.21 -7.01
CA SER A 232 -18.39 10.32 -5.56
C SER A 232 -19.08 9.17 -4.80
N ILE A 233 -20.30 8.77 -5.20
CA ILE A 233 -21.01 7.66 -4.55
C ILE A 233 -20.28 6.33 -4.82
N ILE A 234 -19.92 6.05 -6.08
CA ILE A 234 -19.22 4.80 -6.44
C ILE A 234 -17.88 4.70 -5.71
N SER A 235 -17.09 5.77 -5.74
CA SER A 235 -15.78 5.76 -5.05
C SER A 235 -15.91 5.70 -3.53
N LEU A 236 -16.98 6.24 -2.94
CA LEU A 236 -17.25 6.10 -1.51
C LEU A 236 -17.61 4.64 -1.16
N ILE A 237 -18.49 4.01 -1.93
CA ILE A 237 -18.85 2.59 -1.71
C ILE A 237 -17.61 1.71 -1.77
N LEU A 238 -16.77 1.89 -2.81
CA LEU A 238 -15.52 1.17 -2.95
C LEU A 238 -14.54 1.48 -1.81
N LEU A 239 -14.43 2.74 -1.36
CA LEU A 239 -13.58 3.09 -0.23
C LEU A 239 -14.04 2.42 1.07
N LEU A 240 -15.34 2.40 1.34
CA LEU A 240 -15.90 1.73 2.51
C LEU A 240 -15.77 0.20 2.44
N GLY A 241 -15.79 -0.38 1.23
CA GLY A 241 -15.61 -1.82 1.01
C GLY A 241 -14.18 -2.34 1.21
N VAL A 242 -13.20 -1.46 1.38
CA VAL A 242 -11.81 -1.87 1.62
C VAL A 242 -11.68 -2.58 2.96
N LYS A 243 -12.17 -1.94 4.01
CA LYS A 243 -12.10 -2.42 5.40
C LYS A 243 -12.98 -1.55 6.29
N GLU A 244 -13.39 -2.03 7.46
CA GLU A 244 -14.22 -1.26 8.40
C GLU A 244 -13.60 0.09 8.79
N ASP A 245 -12.28 0.15 8.95
CA ASP A 245 -11.55 1.37 9.35
C ASP A 245 -11.35 2.37 8.20
N ALA A 246 -11.58 1.97 6.94
CA ALA A 246 -11.55 2.88 5.80
C ALA A 246 -12.60 4.00 5.89
N ALA A 247 -13.65 3.78 6.67
CA ALA A 247 -14.63 4.80 7.00
C ALA A 247 -14.02 6.05 7.67
N VAL A 248 -12.93 5.90 8.43
CA VAL A 248 -12.23 7.03 9.06
C VAL A 248 -11.63 7.96 8.00
N TYR A 249 -11.04 7.41 6.94
CA TYR A 249 -10.55 8.21 5.80
C TYR A 249 -11.70 8.93 5.11
N ALA A 250 -12.81 8.23 4.85
CA ALA A 250 -14.00 8.83 4.23
C ALA A 250 -14.56 9.99 5.08
N VAL A 251 -14.68 9.79 6.40
CA VAL A 251 -15.14 10.81 7.36
C VAL A 251 -14.23 12.05 7.32
N CYS A 252 -12.91 11.88 7.43
CA CYS A 252 -11.95 12.98 7.39
C CYS A 252 -12.03 13.75 6.06
N ILE A 253 -12.13 13.06 4.93
CA ILE A 253 -12.30 13.68 3.61
C ILE A 253 -13.60 14.49 3.53
N LEU A 254 -14.71 13.93 3.99
CA LEU A 254 -16.01 14.58 3.93
C LEU A 254 -16.10 15.80 4.87
N VAL A 255 -15.54 15.69 6.08
CA VAL A 255 -15.41 16.82 7.00
C VAL A 255 -14.56 17.93 6.36
N TYR A 256 -13.41 17.59 5.78
CA TYR A 256 -12.61 18.55 5.02
C TYR A 256 -13.40 19.24 3.91
N MET A 257 -14.17 18.48 3.12
CA MET A 257 -14.98 19.01 2.02
C MET A 257 -16.10 19.94 2.51
N LEU A 258 -16.69 19.70 3.68
CA LEU A 258 -17.69 20.61 4.29
C LEU A 258 -17.08 22.00 4.58
N PHE A 259 -15.81 22.07 4.96
CA PHE A 259 -15.12 23.36 5.17
C PHE A 259 -14.71 24.04 3.87
N VAL A 260 -14.33 23.26 2.84
CA VAL A 260 -13.90 23.81 1.54
C VAL A 260 -15.09 24.27 0.69
N LYS A 261 -16.18 23.49 0.65
CA LYS A 261 -17.35 23.70 -0.21
C LYS A 261 -18.57 24.25 0.58
N LYS A 262 -18.36 25.28 1.39
CA LYS A 262 -19.35 25.81 2.36
C LYS A 262 -20.75 26.14 1.79
N LYS A 263 -20.88 26.45 0.51
CA LYS A 263 -22.16 26.90 -0.10
C LYS A 263 -22.73 25.88 -1.11
N THR A 264 -21.88 25.07 -1.74
CA THR A 264 -22.31 24.12 -2.77
C THR A 264 -22.12 22.68 -2.29
N GLY A 265 -23.21 21.93 -2.29
CA GLY A 265 -23.12 20.48 -2.02
C GLY A 265 -23.05 20.07 -0.56
N TRP A 266 -23.18 20.98 0.44
CA TRP A 266 -23.08 20.65 1.85
C TRP A 266 -24.07 19.54 2.29
N LYS A 267 -25.32 19.58 1.80
CA LYS A 267 -26.31 18.53 2.09
C LYS A 267 -25.83 17.16 1.62
N ARG A 268 -25.27 17.11 0.41
CA ARG A 268 -24.73 15.90 -0.19
C ARG A 268 -23.55 15.35 0.61
N HIS A 269 -22.58 16.20 0.97
CA HIS A 269 -21.44 15.80 1.80
C HIS A 269 -21.87 15.35 3.20
N SER A 270 -22.88 16.03 3.80
CA SER A 270 -23.42 15.63 5.11
C SER A 270 -24.14 14.28 5.06
N ILE A 271 -24.87 13.98 3.97
CA ILE A 271 -25.51 12.66 3.79
C ILE A 271 -24.44 11.57 3.64
N MET A 272 -23.42 11.81 2.82
CA MET A 272 -22.31 10.86 2.67
C MET A 272 -21.55 10.66 3.99
N LEU A 273 -21.34 11.73 4.77
CA LEU A 273 -20.72 11.69 6.09
C LEU A 273 -21.56 10.85 7.07
N ALA A 274 -22.85 11.09 7.12
CA ALA A 274 -23.75 10.28 7.95
C ALA A 274 -23.74 8.80 7.53
N ALA A 275 -23.76 8.53 6.23
CA ALA A 275 -23.66 7.16 5.71
C ALA A 275 -22.33 6.48 6.10
N SER A 276 -21.21 7.20 6.02
CA SER A 276 -19.89 6.68 6.42
C SER A 276 -19.80 6.38 7.92
N LEU A 277 -20.37 7.26 8.77
CA LEU A 277 -20.45 7.04 10.22
C LEU A 277 -21.36 5.85 10.57
N LEU A 278 -22.52 5.76 9.91
CA LEU A 278 -23.43 4.62 10.11
C LEU A 278 -22.81 3.31 9.66
N TYR A 279 -22.07 3.32 8.53
CA TYR A 279 -21.32 2.15 8.07
C TYR A 279 -20.27 1.73 9.10
N PHE A 280 -19.47 2.67 9.61
CA PHE A 280 -18.47 2.39 10.64
C PHE A 280 -19.08 1.77 11.89
N ILE A 281 -20.18 2.34 12.40
CA ILE A 281 -20.89 1.80 13.56
C ILE A 281 -21.43 0.40 13.23
N PHE A 282 -22.07 0.23 12.08
CA PHE A 282 -22.63 -1.06 11.66
C PHE A 282 -21.57 -2.14 11.57
N THR A 283 -20.44 -1.88 10.89
CA THR A 283 -19.35 -2.86 10.73
C THR A 283 -18.65 -3.18 12.04
N THR A 284 -18.46 -2.18 12.91
CA THR A 284 -17.90 -2.38 14.27
C THR A 284 -18.79 -3.29 15.11
N VAL A 285 -20.11 -3.03 15.11
CA VAL A 285 -21.09 -3.87 15.81
C VAL A 285 -21.16 -5.26 15.18
N LEU A 286 -21.17 -5.35 13.86
CA LEU A 286 -21.19 -6.63 13.16
C LEU A 286 -19.99 -7.49 13.55
N LEU A 287 -18.76 -6.95 13.49
CA LEU A 287 -17.53 -7.66 13.89
C LEU A 287 -17.56 -8.11 15.35
N SER A 288 -18.15 -7.34 16.26
CA SER A 288 -18.30 -7.74 17.65
C SER A 288 -19.32 -8.88 17.88
N VAL A 289 -20.21 -9.13 16.88
CA VAL A 289 -21.22 -10.20 16.95
C VAL A 289 -20.75 -11.47 16.24
N ILE A 290 -20.09 -11.35 15.08
CA ILE A 290 -19.72 -12.50 14.23
C ILE A 290 -18.25 -12.91 14.36
N GLY A 291 -17.40 -12.10 14.99
CA GLY A 291 -15.96 -12.29 15.09
C GLY A 291 -15.38 -11.80 16.41
N ASP A 292 -14.08 -11.53 16.41
CA ASP A 292 -13.32 -11.11 17.60
C ASP A 292 -13.48 -9.61 17.95
N GLY A 293 -14.29 -8.88 17.18
CA GLY A 293 -14.44 -7.43 17.32
C GLY A 293 -13.27 -6.63 16.70
N VAL A 294 -13.28 -5.32 16.92
CA VAL A 294 -12.24 -4.43 16.43
C VAL A 294 -10.99 -4.53 17.31
N MET A 295 -9.82 -4.57 16.71
CA MET A 295 -8.51 -4.75 17.39
C MET A 295 -8.07 -3.49 18.16
N THR A 296 -8.86 -3.07 19.16
CA THR A 296 -8.58 -1.87 19.98
C THR A 296 -7.35 -2.00 20.85
N TYR A 297 -6.94 -3.24 21.18
CA TYR A 297 -5.74 -3.53 21.98
C TYR A 297 -4.46 -2.94 21.39
N ARG A 298 -4.44 -2.67 20.08
CA ARG A 298 -3.30 -2.03 19.41
C ARG A 298 -3.07 -0.58 19.86
N PHE A 299 -3.95 -0.02 20.69
CA PHE A 299 -3.88 1.33 21.24
C PHE A 299 -3.82 1.31 22.78
N ASP A 300 -3.48 0.18 23.40
CA ASP A 300 -3.43 0.05 24.86
C ASP A 300 -2.40 0.99 25.51
N ASN A 301 -1.33 1.35 24.78
CA ASN A 301 -0.39 2.39 25.18
C ASN A 301 -1.04 3.77 25.40
N MET A 302 -2.22 4.00 24.82
CA MET A 302 -2.96 5.27 24.94
C MET A 302 -4.00 5.26 26.06
N VAL A 303 -4.04 4.22 26.90
CA VAL A 303 -5.05 4.06 27.94
C VAL A 303 -4.39 3.96 29.31
N TYR A 304 -4.80 4.82 30.25
CA TYR A 304 -4.43 4.67 31.65
C TYR A 304 -5.37 3.66 32.34
N GLY A 305 -4.81 2.59 32.89
CA GLY A 305 -5.54 1.55 33.63
C GLY A 305 -6.04 0.40 32.75
N ASP A 306 -6.80 -0.52 33.35
CA ASP A 306 -7.12 -1.85 32.77
C ASP A 306 -8.19 -1.87 31.67
N SER A 307 -8.68 -0.75 31.22
CA SER A 307 -9.73 -0.71 30.19
C SER A 307 -9.20 -0.32 28.83
N GLY A 308 -8.76 -1.28 28.04
CA GLY A 308 -8.46 -1.12 26.60
C GLY A 308 -9.68 -0.72 25.77
N SER A 309 -10.32 0.41 26.10
CA SER A 309 -11.51 0.91 25.40
C SER A 309 -11.21 2.21 24.66
N MET A 310 -11.89 2.41 23.51
CA MET A 310 -11.84 3.68 22.76
C MET A 310 -12.18 4.90 23.64
N SER A 311 -13.09 4.74 24.60
CA SER A 311 -13.44 5.80 25.56
C SER A 311 -12.29 6.09 26.54
N GLY A 312 -11.53 5.08 26.95
CA GLY A 312 -10.32 5.22 27.76
C GLY A 312 -9.24 6.01 27.03
N MET A 313 -9.00 5.72 25.77
CA MET A 313 -8.05 6.46 24.91
C MET A 313 -8.43 7.95 24.83
N ILE A 314 -9.70 8.25 24.51
CA ILE A 314 -10.17 9.66 24.43
C ILE A 314 -9.98 10.36 25.79
N ARG A 315 -10.30 9.70 26.90
CA ARG A 315 -10.12 10.25 28.26
C ARG A 315 -8.65 10.56 28.53
N THR A 316 -7.73 9.64 28.20
CA THR A 316 -6.28 9.84 28.39
C THR A 316 -5.78 11.02 27.59
N VAL A 317 -6.12 11.11 26.29
CA VAL A 317 -5.72 12.22 25.41
C VAL A 317 -6.21 13.57 25.93
N LEU A 318 -7.44 13.63 26.45
CA LEU A 318 -8.02 14.87 27.00
C LEU A 318 -7.46 15.22 28.38
N ALA A 319 -7.16 14.22 29.21
CA ALA A 319 -6.65 14.42 30.57
C ALA A 319 -5.15 14.77 30.59
N ASP A 320 -4.36 14.18 29.71
CA ASP A 320 -2.91 14.38 29.65
C ASP A 320 -2.39 14.49 28.22
N PRO A 321 -2.53 15.67 27.59
CA PRO A 321 -1.97 15.91 26.25
C PRO A 321 -0.44 15.77 26.18
N ALA A 322 0.29 15.97 27.31
CA ALA A 322 1.74 15.82 27.34
C ALA A 322 2.14 14.35 27.18
N TYR A 323 1.38 13.44 27.77
CA TYR A 323 1.55 12.01 27.57
C TYR A 323 1.41 11.63 26.10
N LEU A 324 0.36 12.14 25.41
CA LEU A 324 0.19 11.93 23.97
C LEU A 324 1.46 12.33 23.18
N VAL A 325 2.06 13.47 23.51
CA VAL A 325 3.28 13.92 22.82
C VAL A 325 4.43 12.93 23.02
N THR A 326 4.59 12.35 24.20
CA THR A 326 5.63 11.34 24.46
C THR A 326 5.40 10.06 23.67
N GLN A 327 4.14 9.65 23.49
CA GLN A 327 3.79 8.45 22.73
C GLN A 327 3.95 8.63 21.21
N VAL A 328 3.73 9.84 20.71
CA VAL A 328 3.78 10.17 19.26
C VAL A 328 5.22 10.49 18.79
N LEU A 329 6.09 10.95 19.67
CA LEU A 329 7.45 11.40 19.32
C LEU A 329 8.54 10.43 19.81
N THR A 330 8.34 9.11 19.63
CA THR A 330 9.42 8.13 19.81
C THR A 330 10.42 8.18 18.64
N GLN A 331 11.60 7.60 18.82
CA GLN A 331 12.63 7.59 17.78
C GLN A 331 12.11 6.92 16.49
N GLU A 332 11.48 5.76 16.60
CA GLU A 332 10.96 4.98 15.46
C GLU A 332 9.90 5.79 14.71
N LYS A 333 9.00 6.47 15.43
CA LYS A 333 7.96 7.31 14.84
C LYS A 333 8.53 8.57 14.19
N LEU A 334 9.60 9.16 14.76
CA LEU A 334 10.32 10.27 14.11
C LEU A 334 10.99 9.82 12.81
N GLU A 335 11.59 8.63 12.78
CA GLU A 335 12.13 8.04 11.55
C GLU A 335 11.03 7.81 10.52
N PHE A 336 9.88 7.27 10.92
CA PHE A 336 8.71 7.10 10.06
C PHE A 336 8.17 8.43 9.52
N ILE A 337 8.12 9.49 10.36
CA ILE A 337 7.74 10.85 9.93
C ILE A 337 8.72 11.36 8.86
N MET A 338 10.02 11.12 9.03
CA MET A 338 11.02 11.49 8.02
C MET A 338 10.84 10.70 6.72
N GLN A 339 10.57 9.40 6.79
CA GLN A 339 10.33 8.55 5.62
C GLN A 339 9.04 8.90 4.88
N THR A 340 8.03 9.41 5.56
CA THR A 340 6.72 9.75 4.99
C THR A 340 6.60 11.23 4.64
N MET A 341 6.66 12.12 5.63
CA MET A 341 6.51 13.57 5.44
C MET A 341 7.80 14.23 4.93
N GLY A 342 8.97 13.78 5.39
CA GLY A 342 10.27 14.28 4.91
C GLY A 342 10.44 14.05 3.42
N THR A 343 10.07 12.87 2.94
CA THR A 343 10.01 12.54 1.50
C THR A 343 9.13 13.51 0.71
N LEU A 344 8.06 14.00 1.32
CA LEU A 344 7.15 14.99 0.74
C LEU A 344 7.59 16.43 1.04
N LEU A 345 8.83 16.67 1.49
CA LEU A 345 9.38 17.98 1.85
C LEU A 345 8.52 18.73 2.88
N PHE A 346 7.82 18.01 3.74
CA PHE A 346 6.83 18.54 4.69
C PHE A 346 5.73 19.40 4.05
N LEU A 347 5.55 19.32 2.74
CA LEU A 347 4.49 20.04 2.01
C LEU A 347 3.09 19.82 2.59
N PRO A 348 2.72 18.64 3.13
CA PRO A 348 1.42 18.46 3.79
C PRO A 348 1.13 19.46 4.90
N LEU A 349 2.18 19.96 5.59
CA LEU A 349 2.07 20.91 6.69
C LEU A 349 2.17 22.39 6.26
N VAL A 350 2.52 22.66 4.99
CA VAL A 350 2.69 24.01 4.46
C VAL A 350 1.36 24.55 3.98
N SER A 351 0.45 24.88 4.90
CA SER A 351 -0.84 25.47 4.55
C SER A 351 -1.31 26.51 5.57
N LYS A 352 -1.89 27.62 5.07
CA LYS A 352 -2.61 28.58 5.90
C LYS A 352 -4.07 28.19 6.12
N LYS A 353 -4.55 27.14 5.43
CA LYS A 353 -5.95 26.66 5.50
C LYS A 353 -6.02 25.52 6.52
N TRP A 354 -6.42 25.87 7.75
CA TRP A 354 -6.47 24.91 8.86
C TRP A 354 -7.31 23.65 8.55
N SER A 355 -8.36 23.76 7.72
CA SER A 355 -9.19 22.61 7.33
C SER A 355 -8.42 21.48 6.65
N ARG A 356 -7.25 21.76 6.05
CA ARG A 356 -6.40 20.74 5.43
C ARG A 356 -5.78 19.80 6.44
N TYR A 357 -5.54 20.26 7.67
CA TYR A 357 -5.00 19.43 8.74
C TYR A 357 -5.97 18.33 9.19
N ILE A 358 -7.27 18.42 8.86
CA ILE A 358 -8.23 17.34 9.07
C ILE A 358 -7.78 16.05 8.31
N LEU A 359 -7.17 16.20 7.14
CA LEU A 359 -6.67 15.08 6.36
C LEU A 359 -5.39 14.45 6.94
N THR A 360 -4.74 15.06 7.92
CA THR A 360 -3.62 14.46 8.66
C THR A 360 -4.07 13.64 9.87
N VAL A 361 -5.34 13.74 10.25
CA VAL A 361 -5.90 13.01 11.41
C VAL A 361 -5.71 11.49 11.30
N PRO A 362 -6.00 10.83 10.16
CA PRO A 362 -5.76 9.39 10.03
C PRO A 362 -4.29 9.01 10.21
N TYR A 363 -3.36 9.84 9.75
CA TYR A 363 -1.93 9.62 9.94
C TYR A 363 -1.54 9.66 11.42
N ILE A 364 -2.05 10.64 12.16
CA ILE A 364 -1.80 10.75 13.61
C ILE A 364 -2.45 9.56 14.32
N LEU A 365 -3.72 9.29 14.04
CA LEU A 365 -4.51 8.26 14.70
C LEU A 365 -3.93 6.86 14.48
N PHE A 366 -3.77 6.44 13.23
CA PHE A 366 -3.34 5.07 12.92
C PHE A 366 -1.84 4.88 13.04
N ASN A 367 -1.03 5.84 12.55
CA ASN A 367 0.39 5.59 12.43
C ASN A 367 1.23 6.12 13.58
N LEU A 368 0.76 7.15 14.31
CA LEU A 368 1.60 7.76 15.35
C LEU A 368 1.11 7.49 16.78
N MET A 369 -0.21 7.31 17.01
CA MET A 369 -0.72 7.11 18.36
C MET A 369 -0.46 5.70 18.89
N SER A 370 -0.58 4.68 18.05
CA SER A 370 -0.34 3.29 18.43
C SER A 370 1.15 2.99 18.65
N ASP A 371 1.49 2.10 19.58
CA ASP A 371 2.83 1.53 19.75
C ASP A 371 3.04 0.23 18.96
N TYR A 372 2.01 -0.23 18.25
CA TYR A 372 2.12 -1.37 17.34
C TYR A 372 3.11 -1.05 16.20
N THR A 373 4.29 -1.67 16.25
CA THR A 373 5.45 -1.30 15.42
C THR A 373 5.17 -1.30 13.92
N TYR A 374 4.26 -2.15 13.45
CA TYR A 374 3.89 -2.23 12.03
C TYR A 374 3.10 -1.00 11.54
N PHE A 375 2.43 -0.25 12.43
CA PHE A 375 1.69 0.94 12.06
C PHE A 375 2.58 2.11 11.65
N HIS A 376 3.79 2.20 12.21
CA HIS A 376 4.77 3.23 11.87
C HIS A 376 5.96 2.67 11.08
N SER A 377 5.67 1.83 10.10
CA SER A 377 6.64 1.30 9.14
C SER A 377 6.14 1.48 7.71
N ILE A 378 7.01 1.99 6.83
CA ILE A 378 6.71 2.10 5.40
C ILE A 378 6.64 0.74 4.69
N TYR A 379 7.12 -0.33 5.33
CA TYR A 379 7.12 -1.68 4.79
C TYR A 379 5.86 -2.48 5.11
N PHE A 380 4.87 -1.83 5.74
CA PHE A 380 3.58 -2.43 6.04
C PHE A 380 2.44 -1.60 5.43
N GLN A 381 1.39 -2.26 5.08
CA GLN A 381 0.21 -1.75 4.38
C GLN A 381 -0.56 -0.65 5.15
N TYR A 382 -0.32 -0.49 6.44
CA TYR A 382 -1.03 0.47 7.30
C TYR A 382 -0.75 1.94 6.96
N ALA A 383 0.30 2.22 6.18
CA ALA A 383 0.63 3.56 5.74
C ALA A 383 -0.06 3.96 4.41
N PHE A 384 -0.67 3.04 3.66
CA PHE A 384 -1.24 3.34 2.34
C PHE A 384 -2.29 4.45 2.36
N GLY A 385 -3.28 4.37 3.26
CA GLY A 385 -4.36 5.35 3.33
C GLY A 385 -3.89 6.73 3.78
N SER A 386 -3.20 6.78 4.90
CA SER A 386 -2.66 8.04 5.46
C SER A 386 -1.60 8.66 4.54
N GLY A 387 -0.69 7.86 4.00
CA GLY A 387 0.32 8.32 3.04
C GLY A 387 -0.29 8.89 1.76
N THR A 388 -1.40 8.32 1.30
CA THR A 388 -2.16 8.86 0.15
C THR A 388 -2.75 10.24 0.46
N LEU A 389 -3.31 10.44 1.65
CA LEU A 389 -3.81 11.74 2.08
C LEU A 389 -2.69 12.77 2.23
N LEU A 390 -1.53 12.37 2.75
CA LEU A 390 -0.35 13.23 2.83
C LEU A 390 0.14 13.60 1.42
N PHE A 391 0.17 12.65 0.48
CA PHE A 391 0.57 12.93 -0.90
C PHE A 391 -0.42 13.88 -1.58
N TYR A 392 -1.72 13.67 -1.41
CA TYR A 392 -2.74 14.59 -1.90
C TYR A 392 -2.55 16.00 -1.33
N LEU A 393 -2.33 16.14 -0.03
CA LEU A 393 -2.05 17.42 0.62
C LEU A 393 -0.79 18.08 0.06
N ALA A 394 0.27 17.32 -0.18
CA ALA A 394 1.49 17.84 -0.79
C ALA A 394 1.20 18.43 -2.17
N VAL A 395 0.42 17.74 -3.02
CA VAL A 395 0.03 18.21 -4.36
C VAL A 395 -0.82 19.49 -4.28
N VAL A 396 -1.81 19.50 -3.39
CA VAL A 396 -2.71 20.67 -3.24
C VAL A 396 -1.97 21.88 -2.70
N ASN A 397 -1.11 21.71 -1.68
CA ASN A 397 -0.33 22.80 -1.11
C ASN A 397 0.71 23.34 -2.10
N LEU A 398 1.36 22.43 -2.84
CA LEU A 398 2.31 22.78 -3.89
C LEU A 398 1.64 23.58 -5.02
N SER A 399 0.42 23.24 -5.41
CA SER A 399 -0.31 23.93 -6.47
C SER A 399 -0.61 25.39 -6.13
N GLU A 400 -0.68 25.74 -4.84
CA GLU A 400 -0.95 27.11 -4.35
C GLU A 400 0.34 27.96 -4.19
N LEU A 401 1.51 27.36 -4.39
CA LEU A 401 2.76 28.13 -4.41
C LEU A 401 2.79 29.07 -5.62
N ARG A 402 3.47 30.21 -5.46
CA ARG A 402 3.76 31.09 -6.60
C ARG A 402 4.53 30.30 -7.68
N ARG A 403 4.29 30.61 -8.95
CA ARG A 403 4.84 29.86 -10.09
C ARG A 403 6.35 29.66 -9.98
N GLU A 404 7.09 30.69 -9.59
CA GLU A 404 8.55 30.67 -9.46
C GLU A 404 9.03 29.65 -8.41
N LEU A 405 8.29 29.48 -7.33
CA LEU A 405 8.56 28.50 -6.29
C LEU A 405 8.10 27.10 -6.71
N ARG A 406 6.94 27.01 -7.36
CA ARG A 406 6.35 25.75 -7.78
C ARG A 406 7.21 25.01 -8.82
N VAL A 407 7.73 25.75 -9.81
CA VAL A 407 8.64 25.21 -10.84
C VAL A 407 9.90 24.56 -10.23
N ARG A 408 10.35 25.04 -9.07
CA ARG A 408 11.48 24.45 -8.34
C ARG A 408 11.02 23.34 -7.37
N ALA A 409 9.91 23.54 -6.68
CA ALA A 409 9.43 22.61 -5.65
C ALA A 409 8.98 21.26 -6.22
N VAL A 410 8.38 21.24 -7.44
CA VAL A 410 7.93 19.98 -8.07
C VAL A 410 9.09 19.05 -8.42
N PRO A 411 10.16 19.49 -9.09
CA PRO A 411 11.33 18.64 -9.29
C PRO A 411 11.99 18.21 -7.98
N MET A 412 12.06 19.11 -6.97
CA MET A 412 12.59 18.76 -5.65
C MET A 412 11.77 17.68 -4.96
N LEU A 413 10.44 17.70 -5.09
CA LEU A 413 9.57 16.65 -4.59
C LEU A 413 9.88 15.30 -5.24
N ALA A 414 9.97 15.27 -6.59
CA ALA A 414 10.31 14.04 -7.33
C ALA A 414 11.71 13.53 -6.95
N ALA A 415 12.67 14.44 -6.77
CA ALA A 415 14.03 14.12 -6.36
C ALA A 415 14.09 13.57 -4.92
N ALA A 416 13.33 14.16 -3.98
CA ALA A 416 13.23 13.65 -2.62
C ALA A 416 12.58 12.24 -2.58
N CYS A 417 11.50 12.02 -3.36
CA CYS A 417 10.92 10.69 -3.48
C CYS A 417 11.92 9.67 -4.04
N LEU A 418 12.69 10.02 -5.06
CA LEU A 418 13.74 9.15 -5.62
C LEU A 418 14.84 8.84 -4.59
N LEU A 419 15.28 9.83 -3.83
CA LEU A 419 16.30 9.67 -2.80
C LEU A 419 15.82 8.68 -1.71
N PHE A 420 14.66 8.94 -1.14
CA PHE A 420 14.13 8.08 -0.09
C PHE A 420 13.76 6.69 -0.61
N PHE A 421 13.27 6.57 -1.83
CA PHE A 421 13.05 5.29 -2.48
C PHE A 421 14.36 4.49 -2.60
N GLY A 422 15.43 5.13 -3.07
CA GLY A 422 16.76 4.51 -3.16
C GLY A 422 17.32 4.08 -1.81
N ALA A 423 17.14 4.92 -0.79
CA ALA A 423 17.63 4.65 0.56
C ALA A 423 16.84 3.56 1.30
N THR A 424 15.60 3.27 0.88
CA THR A 424 14.70 2.36 1.60
C THR A 424 14.25 1.21 0.71
N VAL A 425 13.28 1.44 -0.14
CA VAL A 425 12.56 0.38 -0.89
C VAL A 425 13.42 -0.30 -1.95
N TYR A 426 14.32 0.44 -2.60
CA TYR A 426 15.20 -0.12 -3.65
C TYR A 426 16.04 -1.29 -3.13
N GLN A 427 16.44 -1.28 -1.86
CA GLN A 427 17.20 -2.38 -1.25
C GLN A 427 16.46 -3.72 -1.26
N ARG A 428 15.12 -3.70 -1.38
CA ARG A 428 14.31 -4.91 -1.52
C ARG A 428 14.54 -5.64 -2.85
N SER A 429 15.15 -4.97 -3.84
CA SER A 429 15.55 -5.60 -5.11
C SER A 429 16.63 -6.68 -4.95
N SER A 430 17.30 -6.77 -3.79
CA SER A 430 18.23 -7.86 -3.47
C SER A 430 17.61 -9.26 -3.62
N VAL A 431 16.28 -9.37 -3.57
CA VAL A 431 15.57 -10.62 -3.88
C VAL A 431 15.88 -11.12 -5.31
N ILE A 432 16.14 -10.21 -6.26
CA ILE A 432 16.47 -10.57 -7.65
C ILE A 432 17.78 -11.36 -7.70
N GLU A 433 18.81 -10.89 -6.98
CA GLU A 433 20.10 -11.55 -6.90
C GLU A 433 19.98 -12.90 -6.17
N ARG A 434 19.31 -12.91 -5.02
CA ARG A 434 19.08 -14.17 -4.25
C ARG A 434 18.32 -15.19 -5.08
N TYR A 435 17.23 -14.79 -5.75
CA TYR A 435 16.45 -15.69 -6.58
C TYR A 435 17.28 -16.30 -7.72
N ASN A 436 18.14 -15.52 -8.39
CA ASN A 436 18.92 -15.96 -9.54
C ASN A 436 20.23 -16.67 -9.17
N SER A 437 20.58 -16.79 -7.89
CA SER A 437 21.78 -17.54 -7.52
C SER A 437 21.64 -19.03 -7.84
N ALA A 438 22.69 -19.66 -8.38
CA ALA A 438 22.65 -21.07 -8.79
C ALA A 438 22.29 -22.00 -7.62
N TYR A 439 22.84 -21.72 -6.43
CA TYR A 439 22.52 -22.47 -5.21
C TYR A 439 21.03 -22.40 -4.86
N ASN A 440 20.44 -21.20 -4.84
CA ASN A 440 19.03 -21.05 -4.50
C ASN A 440 18.10 -21.64 -5.56
N GLN A 441 18.47 -21.59 -6.85
CA GLN A 441 17.70 -22.24 -7.91
C GLN A 441 17.65 -23.77 -7.72
N GLU A 442 18.74 -24.40 -7.27
CA GLU A 442 18.74 -25.84 -6.90
C GLU A 442 17.81 -26.09 -5.69
N VAL A 443 17.88 -25.23 -4.66
CA VAL A 443 17.00 -25.33 -3.49
C VAL A 443 15.54 -25.20 -3.89
N TYR A 444 15.19 -24.23 -4.72
CA TYR A 444 13.81 -24.04 -5.17
C TYR A 444 13.31 -25.19 -6.05
N ALA A 445 14.18 -25.80 -6.87
CA ALA A 445 13.84 -26.99 -7.63
C ALA A 445 13.48 -28.16 -6.69
N ASN A 446 14.28 -28.40 -5.64
CA ASN A 446 14.01 -29.42 -4.64
C ASN A 446 12.68 -29.13 -3.87
N PHE A 447 12.39 -27.86 -3.58
CA PHE A 447 11.11 -27.48 -2.95
C PHE A 447 9.93 -27.77 -3.87
N ASN A 448 10.02 -27.36 -5.14
CA ASN A 448 8.97 -27.63 -6.13
C ASN A 448 8.75 -29.13 -6.32
N GLU A 449 9.82 -29.93 -6.38
CA GLU A 449 9.74 -31.39 -6.48
C GLU A 449 9.03 -31.98 -5.25
N ALA A 450 9.49 -31.64 -4.03
CA ALA A 450 8.94 -32.14 -2.78
C ALA A 450 7.46 -31.82 -2.63
N LEU A 451 7.08 -30.55 -2.87
CA LEU A 451 5.69 -30.10 -2.73
C LEU A 451 4.77 -30.68 -3.81
N SER A 452 5.30 -31.05 -5.00
CA SER A 452 4.54 -31.70 -6.06
C SER A 452 4.09 -33.11 -5.72
N LEU A 453 4.73 -33.76 -4.74
CA LEU A 453 4.38 -35.12 -4.28
C LEU A 453 3.15 -35.11 -3.35
N ILE A 454 2.75 -33.94 -2.86
CA ILE A 454 1.56 -33.82 -2.00
C ILE A 454 0.30 -33.72 -2.87
N PRO A 455 -0.69 -34.63 -2.74
CA PRO A 455 -1.95 -34.54 -3.47
C PRO A 455 -2.65 -33.19 -3.21
N LYS A 456 -3.34 -32.67 -4.22
CA LYS A 456 -3.98 -31.34 -4.13
C LYS A 456 -5.15 -31.29 -3.16
N ASP A 457 -5.83 -32.39 -2.99
CA ASP A 457 -6.99 -32.58 -2.10
C ASP A 457 -6.60 -32.98 -0.67
N ALA A 458 -5.33 -33.30 -0.43
CA ALA A 458 -4.85 -33.65 0.91
C ALA A 458 -4.73 -32.43 1.83
N GLY A 459 -5.09 -32.60 3.10
CA GLY A 459 -4.81 -31.61 4.15
C GLY A 459 -3.32 -31.55 4.47
N VAL A 460 -2.79 -30.33 4.66
CA VAL A 460 -1.37 -30.10 4.91
C VAL A 460 -1.16 -29.18 6.11
N THR A 461 -0.23 -29.55 6.97
CA THR A 461 0.39 -28.64 7.95
C THR A 461 1.79 -28.32 7.47
N ALA A 462 2.12 -27.03 7.33
CA ALA A 462 3.38 -26.60 6.76
C ALA A 462 4.05 -25.48 7.58
N THR A 463 5.37 -25.38 7.46
CA THR A 463 6.09 -24.20 7.94
C THR A 463 5.70 -22.97 7.13
N THR A 464 5.77 -21.79 7.77
CA THR A 464 5.19 -20.52 7.28
C THR A 464 5.51 -20.19 5.82
N PHE A 465 6.77 -20.38 5.38
CA PHE A 465 7.20 -20.02 4.02
C PHE A 465 6.78 -21.02 2.93
N LEU A 466 6.29 -22.20 3.29
CA LEU A 466 5.74 -23.17 2.35
C LEU A 466 4.24 -22.98 2.11
N CYS A 467 3.52 -22.35 3.06
CA CYS A 467 2.07 -22.17 2.98
C CYS A 467 1.59 -21.45 1.71
N PRO A 468 2.23 -20.36 1.23
CA PRO A 468 1.78 -19.71 0.00
C PRO A 468 1.82 -20.60 -1.24
N ALA A 469 2.80 -21.52 -1.33
CA ALA A 469 2.89 -22.47 -2.43
C ALA A 469 1.85 -23.61 -2.32
N LEU A 470 1.36 -23.87 -1.11
CA LEU A 470 0.40 -24.93 -0.79
C LEU A 470 -1.04 -24.41 -0.64
N SER A 471 -1.29 -23.13 -0.86
CA SER A 471 -2.56 -22.46 -0.56
C SER A 471 -3.74 -22.83 -1.48
N ASP A 472 -3.49 -23.52 -2.61
CA ASP A 472 -4.54 -23.98 -3.56
C ASP A 472 -5.17 -25.31 -3.08
N ARG A 473 -5.69 -25.31 -1.82
CA ARG A 473 -6.32 -26.46 -1.16
C ARG A 473 -7.26 -26.05 -0.03
N ASP A 474 -8.17 -26.94 0.34
CA ASP A 474 -9.18 -26.69 1.36
C ASP A 474 -8.59 -26.66 2.78
N ILE A 475 -7.67 -27.56 3.10
CA ILE A 475 -7.08 -27.69 4.44
C ILE A 475 -5.61 -27.36 4.40
N LEU A 476 -5.25 -26.21 4.98
CA LEU A 476 -3.87 -25.75 5.15
C LEU A 476 -3.74 -25.11 6.53
N TYR A 477 -2.81 -25.63 7.33
CA TYR A 477 -2.46 -25.06 8.63
C TYR A 477 -1.00 -24.67 8.68
N GLU A 478 -0.69 -23.64 9.46
CA GLU A 478 0.68 -23.29 9.79
C GLU A 478 1.13 -24.03 11.05
N LEU A 479 2.29 -24.70 10.98
CA LEU A 479 2.78 -25.69 11.95
C LEU A 479 2.74 -25.19 13.42
N TYR A 480 3.01 -23.91 13.68
CA TYR A 480 3.11 -23.37 15.06
C TYR A 480 1.81 -22.80 15.61
N TYR A 481 0.82 -22.65 14.74
CA TYR A 481 -0.45 -22.01 15.08
C TYR A 481 -1.62 -23.01 15.14
N THR A 482 -1.30 -24.33 15.11
CA THR A 482 -2.32 -25.36 15.14
C THR A 482 -1.91 -26.56 15.96
N ASP A 483 -2.87 -27.12 16.70
CA ASP A 483 -2.81 -28.46 17.30
C ASP A 483 -3.44 -29.52 16.38
N LYS A 484 -3.93 -29.14 15.20
CA LYS A 484 -4.58 -30.05 14.25
C LYS A 484 -3.57 -30.93 13.56
N THR A 485 -3.91 -32.19 13.41
CA THR A 485 -3.15 -33.12 12.59
C THR A 485 -3.74 -33.16 11.19
N THR A 486 -2.87 -33.20 10.17
CA THR A 486 -3.22 -33.35 8.76
C THR A 486 -2.58 -34.59 8.15
N GLU A 487 -3.02 -34.93 6.92
CA GLU A 487 -2.47 -36.10 6.22
C GLU A 487 -0.99 -35.90 5.84
N TYR A 488 -0.60 -34.67 5.48
CA TYR A 488 0.78 -34.36 5.12
C TYR A 488 1.36 -33.25 6.00
N ILE A 489 2.68 -33.32 6.19
CA ILE A 489 3.48 -32.32 6.91
C ILE A 489 4.62 -31.90 5.99
N ALA A 490 4.79 -30.59 5.79
CA ALA A 490 5.85 -30.02 4.96
C ALA A 490 6.71 -29.05 5.77
N LEU A 491 8.00 -29.29 5.86
CA LEU A 491 8.95 -28.57 6.71
C LEU A 491 10.03 -27.88 5.86
N ASP A 492 10.14 -26.56 5.99
CA ASP A 492 11.29 -25.79 5.48
C ASP A 492 12.46 -25.91 6.48
N LEU A 493 13.53 -26.53 6.05
CA LEU A 493 14.71 -26.80 6.89
C LEU A 493 15.84 -25.78 6.66
N ARG A 494 15.65 -24.75 5.82
CA ARG A 494 16.69 -23.75 5.51
C ARG A 494 17.07 -22.89 6.70
N THR A 495 16.10 -22.54 7.51
CA THR A 495 16.32 -21.85 8.78
C THR A 495 16.41 -22.94 9.84
N GLY A 496 17.53 -23.05 10.54
CA GLY A 496 17.62 -23.95 11.69
C GLY A 496 16.62 -23.49 12.76
N SER A 497 15.34 -23.83 12.56
CA SER A 497 14.27 -23.46 13.46
C SER A 497 14.48 -24.16 14.79
N THR A 498 14.43 -23.39 15.88
CA THR A 498 14.37 -23.94 17.24
C THR A 498 12.99 -24.52 17.57
N ASP A 499 12.04 -24.32 16.67
CA ASP A 499 10.63 -24.54 16.94
C ASP A 499 10.17 -25.98 16.61
N PHE A 500 10.95 -26.73 15.83
CA PHE A 500 10.72 -28.16 15.58
C PHE A 500 12.04 -28.90 15.37
N ASN A 501 12.04 -30.18 15.72
CA ASN A 501 13.13 -31.09 15.40
C ASN A 501 12.66 -32.04 14.30
N VAL A 502 13.33 -32.02 13.14
CA VAL A 502 13.02 -32.92 12.02
C VAL A 502 13.18 -34.39 12.40
N ASP A 503 14.07 -34.71 13.37
CA ASP A 503 14.29 -36.07 13.85
C ASP A 503 13.04 -36.65 14.55
N ASP A 504 12.15 -35.81 15.09
CA ASP A 504 10.87 -36.26 15.70
C ASP A 504 9.92 -36.84 14.64
N TYR A 505 10.11 -36.50 13.38
CA TYR A 505 9.39 -37.07 12.24
C TYR A 505 10.15 -38.22 11.57
N LEU A 506 11.48 -38.09 11.39
CA LEU A 506 12.32 -39.10 10.72
C LEU A 506 12.41 -40.40 11.50
N ASN A 507 12.43 -40.33 12.84
CA ASN A 507 12.58 -41.46 13.72
C ASN A 507 11.25 -41.95 14.34
N ASN A 508 10.12 -41.62 13.74
CA ASN A 508 8.81 -41.94 14.29
C ASN A 508 7.96 -42.70 13.27
N ASP A 509 7.64 -43.96 13.57
CA ASP A 509 6.86 -44.88 12.73
C ASP A 509 5.46 -44.35 12.35
N ARG A 510 5.00 -43.29 13.00
CA ARG A 510 3.76 -42.57 12.63
C ARG A 510 3.87 -41.89 11.27
N TYR A 511 5.08 -41.51 10.87
CA TYR A 511 5.31 -40.71 9.67
C TYR A 511 6.11 -41.47 8.62
N GLU A 512 5.56 -41.55 7.42
CA GLU A 512 6.28 -42.00 6.23
C GLU A 512 7.00 -40.82 5.60
N THR A 513 8.34 -40.96 5.38
CA THR A 513 9.10 -39.93 4.67
C THR A 513 8.83 -40.02 3.18
N ILE A 514 8.14 -38.99 2.63
CA ILE A 514 7.87 -38.88 1.20
C ILE A 514 9.02 -38.22 0.46
N TYR A 515 9.62 -37.19 1.07
CA TYR A 515 10.79 -36.49 0.52
C TYR A 515 11.65 -35.94 1.66
N TYR A 516 12.96 -36.06 1.50
CA TYR A 516 13.91 -35.49 2.47
C TYR A 516 15.17 -34.99 1.77
N LYS A 517 15.46 -33.71 1.92
CA LYS A 517 16.75 -33.12 1.54
C LYS A 517 17.26 -32.32 2.74
N ALA A 518 18.35 -32.79 3.31
CA ALA A 518 18.95 -32.20 4.51
C ALA A 518 19.21 -30.71 4.34
N PHE A 519 18.88 -29.90 5.35
CA PHE A 519 19.01 -28.46 5.40
C PHE A 519 18.18 -27.67 4.34
N GLN A 520 17.26 -28.35 3.66
CA GLN A 520 16.41 -27.73 2.65
C GLN A 520 14.93 -27.97 2.94
N ILE A 521 14.41 -29.18 2.73
CA ILE A 521 12.99 -29.48 2.85
C ILE A 521 12.74 -30.94 3.25
N ALA A 522 11.70 -31.17 4.03
CA ALA A 522 11.16 -32.48 4.29
C ALA A 522 9.64 -32.52 4.07
N VAL A 523 9.15 -33.63 3.55
CA VAL A 523 7.71 -33.91 3.41
C VAL A 523 7.43 -35.29 4.01
N PHE A 524 6.45 -35.33 4.90
CA PHE A 524 6.03 -36.55 5.58
C PHE A 524 4.54 -36.79 5.34
N ARG A 525 4.15 -38.08 5.31
CA ARG A 525 2.77 -38.51 5.36
C ARG A 525 2.47 -39.09 6.74
N ASN A 526 1.41 -38.64 7.37
CA ASN A 526 0.93 -39.16 8.65
C ASN A 526 0.11 -40.42 8.42
N LEU A 527 0.66 -41.59 8.76
CA LEU A 527 0.04 -42.92 8.58
C LEU A 527 -1.14 -43.18 9.53
N GLN A 528 -1.23 -42.38 10.61
CA GLN A 528 -2.32 -42.50 11.60
C GLN A 528 -3.41 -41.45 11.40
N TYR A 529 -3.33 -40.67 10.30
CA TYR A 529 -4.38 -39.74 9.95
C TYR A 529 -5.65 -40.50 9.55
N ASN A 530 -6.64 -40.50 10.41
CA ASN A 530 -7.96 -40.99 10.10
C ASN A 530 -8.78 -39.81 9.59
N ASP A 531 -9.26 -39.92 8.37
CA ASP A 531 -10.21 -38.97 7.77
C ASP A 531 -11.52 -39.07 8.57
N GLU A 532 -11.61 -38.36 9.69
CA GLU A 532 -12.90 -38.12 10.36
C GLU A 532 -13.66 -37.11 9.49
N LYS A 533 -14.38 -37.64 8.50
CA LYS A 533 -15.36 -36.90 7.69
C LYS A 533 -16.62 -36.62 8.48
#